data_f58497e196fac2a993e3fbfd6b4d1094
#
_entry.id   f58497e196fac2a993e3fbfd6b4d1094
#
_cell.length_a   1.000
_cell.length_b   1.000
_cell.length_c   1.000
_cell.angle_alpha   90.00
_cell.angle_beta   90.00
_cell.angle_gamma   90.00
#
_symmetry.space_group_name_H-M   'P 1'
#
loop_
_entity.id
_entity.type
_entity.pdbx_description
1 polymer ?
#
loop_
_entity_poly.entity_id
_entity_poly.type
_entity_poly.pdbx_seq_one_letter_code
_entity_poly.pdbx_strand_id
1 'polypeptide(L)'
;IESDAADAADPLAVAAAEQRIVETIAAGTGGPGGPSAVALTDRLGLARLHALPLVVGRGAIDHVVGVLAVGWTAEAPAAHGSPGLVDAMADLAALAIDRSRLAAGMAERAEWMERLAHIDPLTGLANRRTFDRVLELEVARAIRQQSEVAVAIFDVDAFRATNDAVGHAAGDDILRAVAAILAEQVRLVDTVARIGGDEFVVIAPGSGGLAVADRVIRAVQALPAVDGQPVSVSAGVARFPLDGSSADELFARALDALELARSGGRGGVASAPAAS
;
A
#
# COMPACT_ATOMS: atom_id res chain seq x y z
N ILE A 1 -10.41 -21.20 5.35
CA ILE A 1 -11.52 -21.78 6.12
C ILE A 1 -10.97 -21.87 7.54
N GLU A 2 -11.34 -20.92 8.41
CA GLU A 2 -11.13 -21.01 9.83
C GLU A 2 -11.92 -22.22 10.33
N SER A 3 -11.21 -23.27 10.69
CA SER A 3 -11.79 -24.43 11.37
C SER A 3 -12.09 -24.00 12.80
N ASP A 4 -13.37 -23.91 13.10
CA ASP A 4 -13.85 -23.83 14.48
C ASP A 4 -13.27 -25.03 15.24
N ALA A 5 -12.50 -24.80 16.29
CA ALA A 5 -11.76 -25.81 17.07
C ALA A 5 -12.68 -26.75 17.90
N ALA A 6 -13.92 -26.95 17.47
CA ALA A 6 -14.97 -27.61 18.26
C ALA A 6 -15.24 -29.07 17.89
N ASP A 7 -14.62 -29.65 16.86
CA ASP A 7 -14.85 -31.08 16.53
C ASP A 7 -13.52 -31.87 16.62
N ALA A 8 -13.20 -32.28 17.88
CA ALA A 8 -12.03 -33.10 18.23
C ALA A 8 -11.98 -34.49 17.53
N ALA A 9 -12.93 -34.77 16.65
CA ALA A 9 -13.08 -36.02 15.92
C ALA A 9 -12.81 -35.89 14.40
N ASP A 10 -12.53 -34.67 13.87
CA ASP A 10 -12.15 -34.48 12.49
C ASP A 10 -10.69 -34.94 12.28
N PRO A 11 -10.43 -35.97 11.40
CA PRO A 11 -9.07 -36.47 11.17
C PRO A 11 -8.13 -35.42 10.62
N LEU A 12 -8.63 -34.40 9.92
CA LEU A 12 -7.82 -33.32 9.38
C LEU A 12 -7.38 -32.37 10.53
N ALA A 13 -8.29 -32.06 11.45
CA ALA A 13 -7.98 -31.24 12.62
C ALA A 13 -7.00 -31.97 13.56
N VAL A 14 -7.20 -33.27 13.79
CA VAL A 14 -6.30 -34.09 14.62
C VAL A 14 -4.92 -34.20 14.00
N ALA A 15 -4.81 -34.46 12.68
CA ALA A 15 -3.52 -34.51 11.99
C ALA A 15 -2.77 -33.18 12.09
N ALA A 16 -3.47 -32.04 11.98
CA ALA A 16 -2.89 -30.72 12.11
C ALA A 16 -2.44 -30.43 13.55
N ALA A 17 -3.29 -30.74 14.54
CA ALA A 17 -3.03 -30.42 15.95
C ALA A 17 -1.95 -31.31 16.57
N GLU A 18 -1.95 -32.61 16.25
CA GLU A 18 -1.04 -33.59 16.84
C GLU A 18 0.20 -33.83 15.97
N GLN A 19 0.30 -33.20 14.79
CA GLN A 19 1.39 -33.35 13.84
C GLN A 19 1.72 -34.80 13.49
N ARG A 20 0.68 -35.65 13.44
CA ARG A 20 0.82 -37.07 13.14
C ARG A 20 -0.15 -37.51 12.06
N ILE A 21 0.21 -38.61 11.38
CA ILE A 21 -0.65 -39.25 10.40
C ILE A 21 -1.88 -39.84 11.11
N VAL A 22 -3.06 -39.55 10.58
CA VAL A 22 -4.33 -40.12 11.03
C VAL A 22 -4.89 -41.00 9.94
N GLU A 23 -5.06 -42.28 10.23
CA GLU A 23 -5.73 -43.24 9.35
C GLU A 23 -7.16 -43.45 9.78
N THR A 24 -8.08 -43.35 8.85
CA THR A 24 -9.52 -43.63 9.05
C THR A 24 -9.98 -44.67 8.06
N ILE A 25 -10.70 -45.68 8.54
CA ILE A 25 -11.28 -46.74 7.76
C ILE A 25 -12.80 -46.57 7.72
N ALA A 26 -13.44 -46.80 6.55
CA ALA A 26 -14.89 -46.65 6.37
C ALA A 26 -15.70 -47.58 7.33
N ALA A 27 -16.90 -47.17 7.63
CA ALA A 27 -17.78 -47.76 8.65
C ALA A 27 -17.91 -49.30 8.61
N GLY A 28 -17.58 -49.95 9.71
CA GLY A 28 -17.70 -51.40 9.95
C GLY A 28 -16.59 -52.01 10.82
N THR A 29 -15.46 -51.37 10.90
CA THR A 29 -14.33 -51.79 11.77
C THR A 29 -13.90 -50.59 12.59
N GLY A 30 -14.15 -50.64 13.92
CA GLY A 30 -13.87 -49.55 14.87
C GLY A 30 -12.44 -49.04 14.82
N GLY A 31 -12.13 -48.19 13.85
CA GLY A 31 -10.86 -47.50 13.72
C GLY A 31 -10.78 -46.22 14.54
N PRO A 32 -9.60 -45.61 14.70
CA PRO A 32 -9.37 -44.46 15.57
C PRO A 32 -9.87 -43.12 15.04
N GLY A 33 -10.80 -43.09 14.10
CA GLY A 33 -11.45 -41.88 13.60
C GLY A 33 -12.86 -41.71 14.16
N GLY A 34 -13.14 -40.62 14.81
CA GLY A 34 -14.48 -40.34 15.37
C GLY A 34 -15.60 -40.23 14.32
N PRO A 35 -16.83 -39.91 14.72
CA PRO A 35 -18.02 -39.87 13.85
C PRO A 35 -17.87 -39.01 12.59
N SER A 36 -17.13 -37.90 12.68
CA SER A 36 -16.90 -36.98 11.57
C SER A 36 -16.00 -37.59 10.47
N ALA A 37 -15.02 -38.41 10.85
CA ALA A 37 -14.14 -39.10 9.91
C ALA A 37 -14.90 -40.15 9.08
N VAL A 38 -15.77 -40.91 9.74
CA VAL A 38 -16.67 -41.87 9.07
C VAL A 38 -17.63 -41.15 8.12
N ALA A 39 -18.23 -40.05 8.56
CA ALA A 39 -19.09 -39.23 7.71
C ALA A 39 -18.38 -38.66 6.47
N LEU A 40 -17.08 -38.33 6.58
CA LEU A 40 -16.30 -37.85 5.46
C LEU A 40 -15.98 -38.96 4.46
N THR A 41 -15.55 -40.15 4.93
CA THR A 41 -15.28 -41.31 4.06
C THR A 41 -16.53 -41.77 3.37
N ASP A 42 -17.67 -41.86 4.06
CA ASP A 42 -18.96 -42.26 3.46
C ASP A 42 -19.43 -41.24 2.42
N ARG A 43 -19.33 -39.94 2.72
CA ARG A 43 -19.73 -38.88 1.79
C ARG A 43 -18.88 -38.83 0.52
N LEU A 44 -17.62 -39.22 0.60
CA LEU A 44 -16.68 -39.28 -0.54
C LEU A 44 -16.60 -40.67 -1.19
N GLY A 45 -17.29 -41.68 -0.68
CA GLY A 45 -17.25 -43.05 -1.18
C GLY A 45 -15.89 -43.73 -0.99
N LEU A 46 -15.15 -43.36 0.06
CA LEU A 46 -13.80 -43.84 0.34
C LEU A 46 -13.84 -45.02 1.31
N ALA A 47 -13.04 -46.07 1.02
CA ALA A 47 -12.83 -47.18 1.92
C ALA A 47 -11.78 -46.83 3.03
N ARG A 48 -10.84 -45.98 2.70
CA ARG A 48 -9.79 -45.48 3.64
C ARG A 48 -9.46 -44.03 3.36
N LEU A 49 -9.06 -43.33 4.40
CA LEU A 49 -8.56 -41.95 4.35
C LEU A 49 -7.31 -41.84 5.23
N HIS A 50 -6.22 -41.33 4.68
CA HIS A 50 -5.04 -40.93 5.42
C HIS A 50 -4.95 -39.41 5.41
N ALA A 51 -4.87 -38.79 6.59
CA ALA A 51 -4.61 -37.40 6.79
C ALA A 51 -3.15 -37.23 7.26
N LEU A 52 -2.35 -36.57 6.45
CA LEU A 52 -0.94 -36.34 6.69
C LEU A 52 -0.71 -34.84 6.96
N PRO A 53 -0.14 -34.46 8.10
CA PRO A 53 0.22 -33.07 8.34
C PRO A 53 1.34 -32.64 7.38
N LEU A 54 1.18 -31.51 6.76
CA LEU A 54 2.21 -30.87 5.96
C LEU A 54 3.06 -30.00 6.87
N VAL A 55 4.21 -30.53 7.27
CA VAL A 55 5.08 -29.92 8.27
C VAL A 55 6.31 -29.32 7.61
N VAL A 56 6.67 -28.10 8.02
CA VAL A 56 7.90 -27.43 7.61
C VAL A 56 8.67 -27.02 8.84
N GLY A 57 9.92 -27.51 8.96
CA GLY A 57 10.84 -27.13 10.04
C GLY A 57 11.40 -25.74 9.78
N ARG A 58 11.22 -24.82 10.74
CA ARG A 58 11.87 -23.50 10.78
C ARG A 58 12.73 -23.39 12.03
N GLY A 59 13.98 -23.84 11.92
CA GLY A 59 14.90 -23.85 13.05
C GLY A 59 14.53 -24.94 14.08
N ALA A 60 14.20 -24.55 15.30
CA ALA A 60 13.86 -25.47 16.38
C ALA A 60 12.35 -25.75 16.52
N ILE A 61 11.51 -25.21 15.63
CA ILE A 61 10.06 -25.30 15.72
C ILE A 61 9.50 -25.79 14.38
N ASP A 62 8.72 -26.85 14.44
CA ASP A 62 7.96 -27.36 13.30
C ASP A 62 6.62 -26.62 13.19
N HIS A 63 6.25 -26.23 11.96
CA HIS A 63 4.99 -25.56 11.66
C HIS A 63 4.16 -26.40 10.70
N VAL A 64 2.89 -26.63 11.04
CA VAL A 64 1.94 -27.24 10.12
C VAL A 64 1.43 -26.18 9.16
N VAL A 65 1.71 -26.36 7.87
CA VAL A 65 1.27 -25.45 6.80
C VAL A 65 -0.02 -25.91 6.13
N GLY A 66 -0.47 -27.14 6.40
CA GLY A 66 -1.69 -27.72 5.89
C GLY A 66 -1.80 -29.19 6.24
N VAL A 67 -2.82 -29.85 5.69
CA VAL A 67 -3.01 -31.31 5.78
C VAL A 67 -3.26 -31.86 4.40
N LEU A 68 -2.54 -32.93 4.04
CA LEU A 68 -2.79 -33.72 2.83
C LEU A 68 -3.70 -34.89 3.21
N ALA A 69 -4.87 -34.98 2.58
CA ALA A 69 -5.76 -36.11 2.71
C ALA A 69 -5.69 -37.01 1.47
N VAL A 70 -5.39 -38.28 1.67
CA VAL A 70 -5.33 -39.27 0.58
C VAL A 70 -6.35 -40.37 0.86
N GLY A 71 -7.29 -40.55 -0.06
CA GLY A 71 -8.37 -41.52 0.08
C GLY A 71 -8.29 -42.63 -0.99
N TRP A 72 -8.74 -43.82 -0.62
CA TRP A 72 -8.84 -44.98 -1.50
C TRP A 72 -10.27 -45.49 -1.53
N THR A 73 -10.77 -45.86 -2.74
CA THR A 73 -12.04 -46.53 -2.89
C THR A 73 -11.89 -48.04 -2.64
N ALA A 74 -13.00 -48.75 -2.42
CA ALA A 74 -13.00 -50.19 -2.18
C ALA A 74 -12.46 -51.02 -3.36
N GLU A 75 -12.55 -50.50 -4.57
CA GLU A 75 -12.08 -51.13 -5.79
C GLU A 75 -10.58 -50.92 -6.05
N ALA A 76 -9.93 -50.04 -5.31
CA ALA A 76 -8.52 -49.79 -5.46
C ALA A 76 -7.70 -51.00 -4.98
N PRO A 77 -6.76 -51.52 -5.78
CA PRO A 77 -5.94 -52.68 -5.37
C PRO A 77 -5.14 -52.36 -4.09
N ALA A 78 -5.00 -53.32 -3.18
CA ALA A 78 -4.35 -53.18 -1.88
C ALA A 78 -2.87 -52.73 -1.90
N ALA A 79 -2.25 -52.69 -3.07
CA ALA A 79 -0.84 -52.41 -3.31
C ALA A 79 -0.53 -50.96 -3.73
N HIS A 80 -1.39 -50.01 -3.49
CA HIS A 80 -1.24 -48.67 -4.02
C HIS A 80 -0.57 -47.73 -3.06
N GLY A 81 0.65 -47.43 -3.40
CA GLY A 81 1.53 -46.48 -2.76
C GLY A 81 2.44 -47.13 -1.75
N SER A 82 3.74 -47.23 -2.03
CA SER A 82 4.74 -47.39 -0.97
C SER A 82 4.46 -46.31 0.06
N PRO A 83 4.34 -46.58 1.37
CA PRO A 83 4.11 -45.56 2.38
C PRO A 83 5.03 -44.37 2.24
N GLY A 84 6.30 -44.57 1.85
CA GLY A 84 7.25 -43.50 1.60
C GLY A 84 6.94 -42.60 0.39
N LEU A 85 6.10 -43.01 -0.57
CA LEU A 85 5.70 -42.13 -1.68
C LEU A 85 4.71 -41.05 -1.22
N VAL A 86 3.75 -41.43 -0.39
CA VAL A 86 2.75 -40.47 0.12
C VAL A 86 3.41 -39.48 1.08
N ASP A 87 4.34 -39.95 1.92
CA ASP A 87 5.13 -39.09 2.81
C ASP A 87 5.99 -38.11 1.98
N ALA A 88 6.70 -38.61 0.96
CA ALA A 88 7.48 -37.73 0.08
C ALA A 88 6.62 -36.70 -0.67
N MET A 89 5.39 -37.06 -1.06
CA MET A 89 4.44 -36.12 -1.66
C MET A 89 3.98 -35.08 -0.62
N ALA A 90 3.74 -35.47 0.62
CA ALA A 90 3.38 -34.54 1.70
C ALA A 90 4.52 -33.55 1.98
N ASP A 91 5.76 -34.03 2.05
CA ASP A 91 6.95 -33.19 2.25
C ASP A 91 7.13 -32.18 1.09
N LEU A 92 6.99 -32.64 -0.15
CA LEU A 92 7.06 -31.77 -1.33
C LEU A 92 5.93 -30.74 -1.35
N ALA A 93 4.70 -31.15 -1.00
CA ALA A 93 3.55 -30.26 -0.92
C ALA A 93 3.74 -29.22 0.20
N ALA A 94 4.23 -29.65 1.37
CA ALA A 94 4.54 -28.76 2.48
C ALA A 94 5.56 -27.69 2.06
N LEU A 95 6.67 -28.13 1.43
CA LEU A 95 7.70 -27.24 0.95
C LEU A 95 7.19 -26.27 -0.14
N ALA A 96 6.38 -26.75 -1.07
CA ALA A 96 5.81 -25.93 -2.14
C ALA A 96 4.86 -24.86 -1.60
N ILE A 97 3.99 -25.22 -0.65
CA ILE A 97 3.08 -24.27 0.01
C ILE A 97 3.87 -23.23 0.82
N ASP A 98 4.87 -23.65 1.58
CA ASP A 98 5.68 -22.71 2.37
C ASP A 98 6.46 -21.75 1.47
N ARG A 99 7.08 -22.23 0.39
CA ARG A 99 7.76 -21.38 -0.59
C ARG A 99 6.81 -20.40 -1.26
N SER A 100 5.61 -20.84 -1.61
CA SER A 100 4.60 -19.96 -2.21
C SER A 100 4.17 -18.85 -1.25
N ARG A 101 3.94 -19.16 0.02
CA ARG A 101 3.59 -18.17 1.05
C ARG A 101 4.73 -17.17 1.31
N LEU A 102 5.98 -17.67 1.37
CA LEU A 102 7.15 -16.81 1.52
C LEU A 102 7.32 -15.87 0.31
N ALA A 103 7.19 -16.39 -0.90
CA ALA A 103 7.28 -15.60 -2.12
C ALA A 103 6.19 -14.52 -2.20
N ALA A 104 4.94 -14.86 -1.84
CA ALA A 104 3.84 -13.90 -1.76
C ALA A 104 4.12 -12.78 -0.73
N GLY A 105 4.57 -13.14 0.45
CA GLY A 105 4.94 -12.15 1.48
C GLY A 105 6.13 -11.27 1.09
N MET A 106 7.11 -11.80 0.34
CA MET A 106 8.23 -11.01 -0.20
C MET A 106 7.77 -10.06 -1.31
N ALA A 107 6.88 -10.50 -2.21
CA ALA A 107 6.30 -9.66 -3.26
C ALA A 107 5.48 -8.50 -2.66
N GLU A 108 4.64 -8.79 -1.69
CA GLU A 108 3.84 -7.77 -0.99
C GLU A 108 4.70 -6.73 -0.27
N ARG A 109 5.80 -7.17 0.38
CA ARG A 109 6.78 -6.25 0.98
C ARG A 109 7.54 -5.43 -0.05
N ALA A 110 7.90 -6.03 -1.18
CA ALA A 110 8.57 -5.31 -2.27
C ALA A 110 7.67 -4.23 -2.87
N GLU A 111 6.40 -4.53 -3.14
CA GLU A 111 5.40 -3.55 -3.60
C GLU A 111 5.17 -2.44 -2.56
N TRP A 112 5.13 -2.78 -1.27
CA TRP A 112 5.02 -1.79 -0.21
C TRP A 112 6.23 -0.85 -0.18
N MET A 113 7.44 -1.42 -0.24
CA MET A 113 8.69 -0.64 -0.29
C MET A 113 8.77 0.25 -1.54
N GLU A 114 8.32 -0.24 -2.69
CA GLU A 114 8.27 0.53 -3.93
C GLU A 114 7.27 1.69 -3.82
N ARG A 115 6.10 1.45 -3.26
CA ARG A 115 5.12 2.53 -2.99
C ARG A 115 5.70 3.59 -2.06
N LEU A 116 6.32 3.21 -0.93
CA LEU A 116 6.96 4.15 0.00
C LEU A 116 8.12 4.92 -0.64
N ALA A 117 8.78 4.34 -1.66
CA ALA A 117 9.84 5.02 -2.38
C ALA A 117 9.34 6.17 -3.28
N HIS A 118 8.06 6.17 -3.66
CA HIS A 118 7.52 7.10 -4.66
C HIS A 118 6.33 7.93 -4.20
N ILE A 119 5.61 7.52 -3.16
CA ILE A 119 4.34 8.12 -2.74
C ILE A 119 4.43 8.53 -1.27
N ASP A 120 3.73 9.60 -0.91
CA ASP A 120 3.46 9.98 0.48
C ASP A 120 2.35 9.07 1.07
N PRO A 121 2.59 8.37 2.18
CA PRO A 121 1.65 7.38 2.70
C PRO A 121 0.37 7.99 3.30
N LEU A 122 0.38 9.27 3.70
CA LEU A 122 -0.78 9.94 4.27
C LEU A 122 -1.76 10.39 3.20
N THR A 123 -1.23 10.96 2.11
CA THR A 123 -2.03 11.65 1.10
C THR A 123 -2.17 10.88 -0.21
N GLY A 124 -1.32 9.87 -0.46
CA GLY A 124 -1.29 9.14 -1.73
C GLY A 124 -0.69 9.92 -2.90
N LEU A 125 -0.25 11.16 -2.69
CA LEU A 125 0.43 11.98 -3.69
C LEU A 125 1.88 11.51 -3.89
N ALA A 126 2.55 11.97 -4.94
CA ALA A 126 3.98 11.77 -5.09
C ALA A 126 4.73 12.34 -3.86
N ASN A 127 5.82 11.67 -3.46
CA ASN A 127 6.68 12.18 -2.39
C ASN A 127 7.77 13.11 -2.94
N ARG A 128 8.56 13.70 -2.03
CA ARG A 128 9.66 14.61 -2.37
C ARG A 128 10.61 14.03 -3.42
N ARG A 129 11.01 12.77 -3.26
CA ARG A 129 11.95 12.11 -4.19
C ARG A 129 11.38 12.01 -5.61
N THR A 130 10.11 11.69 -5.73
CA THR A 130 9.42 11.63 -7.03
C THR A 130 9.28 13.02 -7.62
N PHE A 131 8.94 14.02 -6.81
CA PHE A 131 8.89 15.41 -7.23
C PHE A 131 10.22 15.89 -7.84
N ASP A 132 11.33 15.72 -7.09
CA ASP A 132 12.66 16.19 -7.54
C ASP A 132 13.00 15.58 -8.91
N ARG A 133 12.79 14.27 -9.08
CA ARG A 133 13.04 13.57 -10.34
C ARG A 133 12.14 14.06 -11.48
N VAL A 134 10.86 14.27 -11.23
CA VAL A 134 9.93 14.74 -12.27
C VAL A 134 10.23 16.17 -12.67
N LEU A 135 10.58 17.04 -11.73
CA LEU A 135 10.95 18.43 -12.02
C LEU A 135 12.19 18.50 -12.93
N GLU A 136 13.23 17.74 -12.64
CA GLU A 136 14.42 17.64 -13.48
C GLU A 136 14.06 17.20 -14.92
N LEU A 137 13.20 16.20 -15.06
CA LEU A 137 12.77 15.68 -16.36
C LEU A 137 11.95 16.72 -17.15
N GLU A 138 11.02 17.43 -16.49
CA GLU A 138 10.17 18.42 -17.14
C GLU A 138 10.96 19.67 -17.53
N VAL A 139 11.93 20.13 -16.72
CA VAL A 139 12.84 21.21 -17.08
C VAL A 139 13.72 20.81 -18.28
N ALA A 140 14.32 19.61 -18.26
CA ALA A 140 15.10 19.11 -19.39
C ALA A 140 14.27 18.96 -20.67
N ARG A 141 12.99 18.59 -20.54
CA ARG A 141 12.04 18.53 -21.65
C ARG A 141 11.73 19.93 -22.19
N ALA A 142 11.46 20.89 -21.29
CA ALA A 142 11.17 22.27 -21.64
C ALA A 142 12.34 22.92 -22.37
N ILE A 143 13.59 22.68 -21.95
CA ILE A 143 14.80 23.13 -22.67
C ILE A 143 14.81 22.62 -24.10
N ARG A 144 14.55 21.34 -24.33
CA ARG A 144 14.57 20.74 -25.68
C ARG A 144 13.43 21.22 -26.56
N GLN A 145 12.26 21.47 -25.98
CA GLN A 145 11.05 21.86 -26.70
C GLN A 145 10.86 23.38 -26.78
N GLN A 146 11.74 24.15 -26.16
CA GLN A 146 11.61 25.60 -26.01
C GLN A 146 10.25 26.00 -25.45
N SER A 147 9.81 25.26 -24.43
CA SER A 147 8.52 25.44 -23.77
C SER A 147 8.71 25.89 -22.32
N GLU A 148 7.60 26.18 -21.64
CA GLU A 148 7.60 26.63 -20.25
C GLU A 148 7.23 25.49 -19.30
N VAL A 149 7.68 25.59 -18.06
CA VAL A 149 7.23 24.77 -16.91
C VAL A 149 7.01 25.71 -15.75
N ALA A 150 5.91 25.54 -15.03
CA ALA A 150 5.66 26.25 -13.80
C ALA A 150 5.76 25.30 -12.59
N VAL A 151 6.31 25.78 -11.49
CA VAL A 151 6.28 25.14 -10.17
C VAL A 151 5.48 26.03 -9.26
N ALA A 152 4.48 25.44 -8.57
CA ALA A 152 3.70 26.10 -7.54
C ALA A 152 3.88 25.33 -6.22
N ILE A 153 4.42 25.98 -5.20
CA ILE A 153 4.59 25.42 -3.86
C ILE A 153 3.49 25.97 -2.99
N PHE A 154 2.83 25.10 -2.24
CA PHE A 154 1.75 25.43 -1.31
C PHE A 154 2.13 25.02 0.11
N ASP A 155 1.71 25.79 1.08
CA ASP A 155 1.90 25.53 2.49
C ASP A 155 0.59 25.80 3.23
N VAL A 156 0.22 24.88 4.14
CA VAL A 156 -1.00 25.03 4.94
C VAL A 156 -0.75 26.07 6.04
N ASP A 157 -1.46 27.18 5.97
CA ASP A 157 -1.28 28.29 6.89
C ASP A 157 -1.56 27.90 8.34
N ALA A 158 -0.66 28.28 9.24
CA ALA A 158 -0.78 28.03 10.67
C ALA A 158 -0.99 26.54 11.08
N PHE A 159 -0.57 25.58 10.25
CA PHE A 159 -0.81 24.14 10.44
C PHE A 159 -0.38 23.62 11.80
N ARG A 160 0.78 24.07 12.30
CA ARG A 160 1.26 23.70 13.63
C ARG A 160 0.31 24.17 14.74
N ALA A 161 -0.17 25.41 14.65
CA ALA A 161 -1.10 25.95 15.64
C ALA A 161 -2.46 25.20 15.59
N THR A 162 -2.90 24.80 14.40
CA THR A 162 -4.07 23.96 14.23
C THR A 162 -3.88 22.59 14.90
N ASN A 163 -2.75 21.92 14.68
CA ASN A 163 -2.43 20.66 15.35
C ASN A 163 -2.41 20.78 16.87
N ASP A 164 -1.85 21.87 17.38
CA ASP A 164 -1.77 22.14 18.82
C ASP A 164 -3.18 22.36 19.43
N ALA A 165 -4.13 22.91 18.65
CA ALA A 165 -5.50 23.18 19.10
C ALA A 165 -6.42 21.95 18.99
N VAL A 166 -6.41 21.23 17.87
CA VAL A 166 -7.38 20.16 17.56
C VAL A 166 -6.77 18.76 17.48
N GLY A 167 -5.46 18.62 17.64
CA GLY A 167 -4.73 17.37 17.61
C GLY A 167 -4.31 16.92 16.22
N HIS A 168 -3.30 16.01 16.17
CA HIS A 168 -2.69 15.55 14.92
C HIS A 168 -3.66 14.80 13.98
N ALA A 169 -4.65 14.09 14.53
CA ALA A 169 -5.60 13.36 13.68
C ALA A 169 -6.44 14.32 12.82
N ALA A 170 -6.89 15.44 13.39
CA ALA A 170 -7.60 16.48 12.64
C ALA A 170 -6.68 17.18 11.63
N GLY A 171 -5.41 17.41 11.97
CA GLY A 171 -4.40 17.89 11.05
C GLY A 171 -4.18 16.96 9.85
N ASP A 172 -4.11 15.64 10.08
CA ASP A 172 -4.01 14.65 9.03
C ASP A 172 -5.21 14.68 8.09
N ASP A 173 -6.42 14.92 8.61
CA ASP A 173 -7.63 15.06 7.79
C ASP A 173 -7.59 16.33 6.94
N ILE A 174 -7.08 17.44 7.46
CA ILE A 174 -6.83 18.67 6.69
C ILE A 174 -5.85 18.38 5.55
N LEU A 175 -4.73 17.71 5.83
CA LEU A 175 -3.73 17.38 4.80
C LEU A 175 -4.32 16.48 3.70
N ARG A 176 -5.17 15.51 4.05
CA ARG A 176 -5.89 14.66 3.07
C ARG A 176 -6.88 15.48 2.23
N ALA A 177 -7.60 16.42 2.85
CA ALA A 177 -8.53 17.29 2.15
C ALA A 177 -7.82 18.23 1.16
N VAL A 178 -6.70 18.84 1.58
CA VAL A 178 -5.86 19.70 0.71
C VAL A 178 -5.28 18.87 -0.45
N ALA A 179 -4.79 17.67 -0.17
CA ALA A 179 -4.27 16.76 -1.21
C ALA A 179 -5.34 16.39 -2.25
N ALA A 180 -6.55 16.09 -1.81
CA ALA A 180 -7.68 15.78 -2.70
C ALA A 180 -8.02 16.99 -3.58
N ILE A 181 -8.10 18.19 -3.01
CA ILE A 181 -8.34 19.43 -3.76
C ILE A 181 -7.23 19.64 -4.80
N LEU A 182 -5.95 19.52 -4.41
CA LEU A 182 -4.85 19.65 -5.35
C LEU A 182 -5.00 18.68 -6.54
N ALA A 183 -5.28 17.41 -6.27
CA ALA A 183 -5.46 16.40 -7.31
C ALA A 183 -6.66 16.71 -8.24
N GLU A 184 -7.74 17.31 -7.73
CA GLU A 184 -8.91 17.69 -8.53
C GLU A 184 -8.70 18.97 -9.36
N GLN A 185 -7.86 19.89 -8.88
CA GLN A 185 -7.65 21.20 -9.53
C GLN A 185 -6.54 21.19 -10.59
N VAL A 186 -5.83 20.10 -10.77
CA VAL A 186 -4.76 19.95 -11.76
C VAL A 186 -5.20 19.13 -12.97
N ARG A 187 -4.42 19.21 -14.05
CA ARG A 187 -4.64 18.40 -15.25
C ARG A 187 -3.92 17.05 -15.13
N LEU A 188 -4.29 16.09 -15.96
CA LEU A 188 -3.65 14.77 -16.01
C LEU A 188 -2.13 14.85 -16.30
N VAL A 189 -1.69 15.90 -16.98
CA VAL A 189 -0.26 16.11 -17.32
C VAL A 189 0.51 16.81 -16.20
N ASP A 190 -0.17 17.37 -15.22
CA ASP A 190 0.44 18.04 -14.09
C ASP A 190 0.81 17.00 -13.04
N THR A 191 1.86 17.26 -12.26
CA THR A 191 2.29 16.39 -11.17
C THR A 191 2.04 17.08 -9.86
N VAL A 192 1.40 16.38 -8.93
CA VAL A 192 1.17 16.85 -7.55
C VAL A 192 1.98 16.00 -6.58
N ALA A 193 2.66 16.64 -5.66
CA ALA A 193 3.45 15.96 -4.63
C ALA A 193 3.29 16.62 -3.25
N ARG A 194 3.53 15.85 -2.20
CA ARG A 194 3.75 16.35 -0.84
C ARG A 194 5.23 16.21 -0.51
N ILE A 195 5.87 17.33 -0.21
CA ILE A 195 7.34 17.42 -0.06
C ILE A 195 7.80 17.67 1.37
N GLY A 196 6.88 18.03 2.25
CA GLY A 196 7.13 18.32 3.66
C GLY A 196 5.94 17.94 4.53
N GLY A 197 5.96 18.36 5.78
CA GLY A 197 4.88 18.13 6.75
C GLY A 197 3.54 18.69 6.27
N ASP A 198 3.53 19.96 5.90
CA ASP A 198 2.40 20.76 5.44
C ASP A 198 2.62 21.39 4.06
N GLU A 199 3.70 20.98 3.37
CA GLU A 199 4.12 21.52 2.08
C GLU A 199 3.73 20.60 0.92
N PHE A 200 3.05 21.17 -0.04
CA PHE A 200 2.65 20.53 -1.30
C PHE A 200 3.25 21.28 -2.50
N VAL A 201 3.36 20.58 -3.62
CA VAL A 201 3.89 21.19 -4.84
C VAL A 201 3.17 20.65 -6.07
N VAL A 202 3.02 21.53 -7.05
CA VAL A 202 2.49 21.19 -8.37
C VAL A 202 3.55 21.55 -9.42
N ILE A 203 3.85 20.60 -10.30
CA ILE A 203 4.61 20.84 -11.54
C ILE A 203 3.58 20.92 -12.67
N ALA A 204 3.50 22.06 -13.34
CA ALA A 204 2.56 22.30 -14.44
C ALA A 204 3.33 22.62 -15.72
N PRO A 205 3.40 21.69 -16.70
CA PRO A 205 3.94 22.01 -18.02
C PRO A 205 3.16 23.17 -18.67
N GLY A 206 3.91 24.19 -19.13
CA GLY A 206 3.38 25.45 -19.64
C GLY A 206 3.30 26.56 -18.58
N SER A 207 2.61 27.67 -18.92
CA SER A 207 2.53 28.89 -18.10
C SER A 207 1.42 28.88 -17.03
N GLY A 208 0.71 27.77 -16.86
CA GLY A 208 -0.54 27.70 -16.06
C GLY A 208 -0.39 27.74 -14.54
N GLY A 209 0.80 27.82 -13.98
CA GLY A 209 1.05 27.67 -12.54
C GLY A 209 0.26 28.63 -11.65
N LEU A 210 0.18 29.92 -11.98
CA LEU A 210 -0.61 30.90 -11.23
C LEU A 210 -2.11 30.58 -11.22
N ALA A 211 -2.66 30.20 -12.39
CA ALA A 211 -4.07 29.87 -12.48
C ALA A 211 -4.42 28.59 -11.69
N VAL A 212 -3.50 27.64 -11.63
CA VAL A 212 -3.62 26.45 -10.76
C VAL A 212 -3.61 26.89 -9.29
N ALA A 213 -2.63 27.71 -8.90
CA ALA A 213 -2.49 28.16 -7.52
C ALA A 213 -3.74 28.90 -7.05
N ASP A 214 -4.26 29.82 -7.84
CA ASP A 214 -5.49 30.56 -7.54
C ASP A 214 -6.72 29.65 -7.36
N ARG A 215 -6.85 28.62 -8.22
CA ARG A 215 -7.96 27.67 -8.09
C ARG A 215 -7.87 26.85 -6.83
N VAL A 216 -6.68 26.34 -6.52
CA VAL A 216 -6.42 25.55 -5.31
C VAL A 216 -6.72 26.39 -4.06
N ILE A 217 -6.19 27.61 -3.97
CA ILE A 217 -6.41 28.50 -2.83
C ILE A 217 -7.90 28.72 -2.59
N ARG A 218 -8.66 29.07 -3.65
CA ARG A 218 -10.11 29.26 -3.53
C ARG A 218 -10.84 27.99 -3.11
N ALA A 219 -10.45 26.84 -3.61
CA ALA A 219 -11.06 25.57 -3.25
C ALA A 219 -10.77 25.17 -1.81
N VAL A 220 -9.54 25.42 -1.33
CA VAL A 220 -9.16 25.18 0.08
C VAL A 220 -9.91 26.13 1.02
N GLN A 221 -10.06 27.41 0.66
CA GLN A 221 -10.84 28.39 1.43
C GLN A 221 -12.33 28.04 1.53
N ALA A 222 -12.85 27.21 0.64
CA ALA A 222 -14.22 26.71 0.70
C ALA A 222 -14.40 25.49 1.63
N LEU A 223 -13.32 24.95 2.20
CA LEU A 223 -13.41 23.88 3.18
C LEU A 223 -14.14 24.35 4.45
N PRO A 224 -14.82 23.45 5.15
CA PRO A 224 -15.39 23.74 6.47
C PRO A 224 -14.30 24.22 7.43
N ALA A 225 -14.64 25.21 8.24
CA ALA A 225 -13.76 25.68 9.30
C ALA A 225 -13.48 24.55 10.32
N VAL A 226 -12.25 24.47 10.79
CA VAL A 226 -11.83 23.52 11.84
C VAL A 226 -11.68 24.31 13.12
N ASP A 227 -12.39 23.91 14.17
CA ASP A 227 -12.46 24.64 15.46
C ASP A 227 -12.78 26.14 15.30
N GLY A 228 -13.70 26.45 14.35
CA GLY A 228 -14.09 27.82 14.05
C GLY A 228 -13.06 28.64 13.27
N GLN A 229 -11.91 28.06 12.91
CA GLN A 229 -10.87 28.71 12.11
C GLN A 229 -10.93 28.25 10.65
N PRO A 230 -10.89 29.15 9.67
CA PRO A 230 -10.85 28.78 8.26
C PRO A 230 -9.50 28.08 7.94
N VAL A 231 -9.59 27.06 7.11
CA VAL A 231 -8.40 26.43 6.52
C VAL A 231 -7.95 27.25 5.32
N SER A 232 -6.66 27.61 5.29
CA SER A 232 -6.08 28.32 4.13
C SER A 232 -4.71 27.76 3.77
N VAL A 233 -4.30 28.05 2.54
CA VAL A 233 -2.96 27.74 2.03
C VAL A 233 -2.37 28.99 1.38
N SER A 234 -1.09 29.22 1.56
CA SER A 234 -0.31 30.19 0.81
C SER A 234 0.44 29.51 -0.32
N ALA A 235 0.62 30.19 -1.45
CA ALA A 235 1.33 29.63 -2.58
C ALA A 235 2.39 30.55 -3.16
N GLY A 236 3.52 29.96 -3.56
CA GLY A 236 4.58 30.62 -4.34
C GLY A 236 4.74 29.96 -5.70
N VAL A 237 4.83 30.76 -6.76
CA VAL A 237 4.91 30.26 -8.14
C VAL A 237 6.14 30.81 -8.83
N ALA A 238 6.89 29.91 -9.50
CA ALA A 238 7.99 30.25 -10.40
C ALA A 238 7.82 29.55 -11.75
N ARG A 239 8.37 30.14 -12.82
CA ARG A 239 8.24 29.68 -14.20
C ARG A 239 9.60 29.55 -14.88
N PHE A 240 9.85 28.40 -15.48
CA PHE A 240 10.97 28.21 -16.38
C PHE A 240 10.59 28.69 -17.80
N PRO A 241 11.47 29.38 -18.55
CA PRO A 241 12.82 29.79 -18.17
C PRO A 241 12.90 31.18 -17.51
N LEU A 242 11.77 31.82 -17.23
CA LEU A 242 11.70 33.20 -16.77
C LEU A 242 12.37 33.44 -15.42
N ASP A 243 12.11 32.54 -14.46
CA ASP A 243 12.48 32.71 -13.06
C ASP A 243 13.66 31.81 -12.64
N GLY A 244 14.15 30.96 -13.53
CA GLY A 244 15.30 30.07 -13.27
C GLY A 244 15.71 29.29 -14.51
N SER A 245 16.96 28.82 -14.53
CA SER A 245 17.57 28.05 -15.61
C SER A 245 17.72 26.56 -15.35
N SER A 246 17.49 26.14 -14.10
CA SER A 246 17.57 24.77 -13.63
C SER A 246 16.37 24.40 -12.72
N ALA A 247 16.19 23.12 -12.45
CA ALA A 247 15.18 22.63 -11.51
C ALA A 247 15.37 23.21 -10.11
N ASP A 248 16.62 23.24 -9.61
CA ASP A 248 16.94 23.74 -8.29
C ASP A 248 16.68 25.25 -8.17
N GLU A 249 17.09 26.05 -9.18
CA GLU A 249 16.81 27.48 -9.22
C GLU A 249 15.31 27.75 -9.25
N LEU A 250 14.57 27.03 -10.09
CA LEU A 250 13.13 27.18 -10.22
C LEU A 250 12.42 26.86 -8.90
N PHE A 251 12.82 25.80 -8.20
CA PHE A 251 12.29 25.44 -6.91
C PHE A 251 12.61 26.49 -5.84
N ALA A 252 13.85 26.97 -5.78
CA ALA A 252 14.27 28.03 -4.85
C ALA A 252 13.46 29.31 -5.06
N ARG A 253 13.25 29.71 -6.34
CA ARG A 253 12.43 30.89 -6.65
C ARG A 253 10.96 30.74 -6.26
N ALA A 254 10.41 29.54 -6.39
CA ALA A 254 9.05 29.27 -5.92
C ALA A 254 8.94 29.34 -4.39
N LEU A 255 9.99 28.91 -3.65
CA LEU A 255 10.08 29.11 -2.19
C LEU A 255 10.15 30.59 -1.80
N ASP A 256 10.99 31.37 -2.47
CA ASP A 256 11.07 32.83 -2.24
C ASP A 256 9.69 33.49 -2.42
N ALA A 257 8.97 33.08 -3.49
CA ALA A 257 7.61 33.55 -3.73
C ALA A 257 6.63 33.13 -2.64
N LEU A 258 6.73 31.90 -2.13
CA LEU A 258 5.88 31.43 -1.01
C LEU A 258 6.09 32.28 0.25
N GLU A 259 7.34 32.63 0.59
CA GLU A 259 7.63 33.53 1.70
C GLU A 259 7.03 34.94 1.49
N LEU A 260 7.01 35.45 0.25
CA LEU A 260 6.32 36.69 -0.08
C LEU A 260 4.80 36.58 0.13
N ALA A 261 4.18 35.48 -0.27
CA ALA A 261 2.76 35.25 -0.06
C ALA A 261 2.41 35.21 1.43
N ARG A 262 3.23 34.52 2.24
CA ARG A 262 3.05 34.42 3.70
C ARG A 262 3.20 35.79 4.39
N SER A 263 4.21 36.58 4.01
CA SER A 263 4.45 37.91 4.57
C SER A 263 3.40 38.94 4.14
N GLY A 264 2.77 38.75 2.98
CA GLY A 264 1.71 39.60 2.43
C GLY A 264 0.33 39.40 3.04
N GLY A 265 0.14 38.44 3.96
CA GLY A 265 -1.12 38.26 4.68
C GLY A 265 -1.67 36.85 4.67
N ARG A 266 -0.95 35.86 4.15
CA ARG A 266 -1.37 34.45 4.02
C ARG A 266 -2.63 34.24 3.18
N GLY A 267 -2.95 32.98 2.86
CA GLY A 267 -4.12 32.64 2.08
C GLY A 267 -4.12 33.20 0.64
N GLY A 268 -2.95 33.53 0.11
CA GLY A 268 -2.79 34.12 -1.21
C GLY A 268 -1.67 33.48 -2.01
N VAL A 269 -1.47 33.96 -3.25
CA VAL A 269 -0.41 33.53 -4.15
C VAL A 269 0.54 34.70 -4.47
N ALA A 270 1.84 34.39 -4.53
CA ALA A 270 2.85 35.31 -5.08
C ALA A 270 3.61 34.62 -6.22
N SER A 271 4.08 35.44 -7.17
CA SER A 271 5.04 35.01 -8.20
C SER A 271 6.45 35.28 -7.74
N ALA A 272 7.40 34.51 -8.26
CA ALA A 272 8.82 34.75 -8.04
C ALA A 272 9.17 36.23 -8.41
N PRO A 273 9.96 36.90 -7.58
CA PRO A 273 10.43 38.24 -7.90
C PRO A 273 11.29 38.16 -9.18
N ALA A 274 11.19 39.20 -10.04
CA ALA A 274 12.01 39.28 -11.24
C ALA A 274 13.51 39.12 -10.88
N ALA A 275 14.24 38.34 -11.67
CA ALA A 275 15.68 38.20 -11.49
C ALA A 275 16.32 39.59 -11.69
N SER A 276 17.06 40.02 -10.68
CA SER A 276 17.76 41.31 -10.71
C SER A 276 18.98 41.24 -11.59
#